data_98857650a5c441feee144eb732ffa898
#
_entry.id   98857650a5c441feee144eb732ffa898
#
_cell.length_a   1.000
_cell.length_b   1.000
_cell.length_c   1.000
_cell.angle_alpha   90.00
_cell.angle_beta   90.00
_cell.angle_gamma   90.00
#
_symmetry.space_group_name_H-M   'P 1'
#
loop_
_entity.id
_entity.type
_entity.pdbx_description
1 polymer ?
#
loop_
_entity_poly.entity_id
_entity_poly.type
_entity_poly.pdbx_seq_one_letter_code
_entity_poly.pdbx_strand_id
1 'polypeptide(L)'
;RDSSTSRGLGDVYKRQGLVIASPVYYASANATLIACLDRLFHSTSFDKTMKVGASVACARRGGCSATFDELNKYFTISGMPVASSQYWNSIHGRTPGEAEQDGEGLQTMRTLARNMTFLMRSIALGKEQFGLPEKEDRIATHFIR
;
A
#
# COMPACT_ATOMS: atom_id res chain seq x y z
N ARG A 1 6.94 -23.40 12.55
CA ARG A 1 6.35 -23.55 11.19
C ARG A 1 4.85 -23.25 11.33
N ASP A 2 4.49 -22.00 11.23
CA ASP A 2 3.09 -21.62 11.16
C ASP A 2 2.71 -21.51 9.69
N SER A 3 2.22 -22.62 9.14
CA SER A 3 1.63 -22.70 7.80
C SER A 3 0.15 -22.32 7.88
N SER A 4 -0.15 -21.12 8.36
CA SER A 4 -1.52 -20.61 8.25
C SER A 4 -1.71 -20.10 6.83
N THR A 5 -2.35 -20.90 6.00
CA THR A 5 -2.96 -20.47 4.75
C THR A 5 -3.76 -19.20 5.01
N SER A 6 -3.46 -18.12 4.28
CA SER A 6 -4.23 -16.87 4.33
C SER A 6 -5.73 -17.19 4.19
N ARG A 7 -6.47 -17.05 5.26
CA ARG A 7 -7.88 -17.40 5.34
C ARG A 7 -8.74 -16.13 5.22
N GLY A 8 -8.75 -15.57 4.02
CA GLY A 8 -9.72 -14.55 3.65
C GLY A 8 -9.50 -13.16 4.27
N LEU A 9 -10.43 -12.26 4.00
CA LEU A 9 -10.43 -10.85 4.41
C LEU A 9 -10.38 -10.64 5.94
N GLY A 10 -10.76 -11.65 6.72
CA GLY A 10 -10.73 -11.60 8.19
C GLY A 10 -9.35 -11.44 8.81
N ASP A 11 -8.28 -11.83 8.10
CA ASP A 11 -6.91 -11.67 8.60
C ASP A 11 -6.31 -10.29 8.30
N VAL A 12 -6.85 -9.54 7.36
CA VAL A 12 -6.31 -8.22 6.96
C VAL A 12 -6.44 -7.21 8.10
N TYR A 13 -7.49 -7.27 8.90
CA TYR A 13 -7.67 -6.33 10.02
C TYR A 13 -6.62 -6.50 11.13
N LYS A 14 -6.02 -7.68 11.26
CA LYS A 14 -4.96 -7.96 12.24
C LYS A 14 -3.58 -7.49 11.79
N ARG A 15 -3.39 -7.26 10.49
CA ARG A 15 -2.11 -6.82 9.94
C ARG A 15 -1.90 -5.33 10.20
N GLN A 16 -0.64 -4.97 10.45
CA GLN A 16 -0.25 -3.57 10.70
C GLN A 16 0.16 -2.83 9.44
N GLY A 17 0.32 -3.53 8.34
CA GLY A 17 0.70 -2.96 7.05
C GLY A 17 0.18 -3.76 5.88
N LEU A 18 0.04 -3.06 4.74
CA LEU A 18 -0.42 -3.61 3.47
C LEU A 18 0.48 -3.12 2.34
N VAL A 19 1.05 -4.05 1.59
CA VAL A 19 1.76 -3.75 0.34
C VAL A 19 0.89 -4.17 -0.83
N ILE A 20 0.68 -3.25 -1.77
CA ILE A 20 -0.04 -3.50 -3.02
C ILE A 20 0.97 -3.38 -4.16
N ALA A 21 1.12 -4.44 -4.94
CA ALA A 21 2.01 -4.46 -6.09
C ALA A 21 1.24 -4.78 -7.37
N SER A 22 1.55 -4.07 -8.46
CA SER A 22 0.92 -4.28 -9.76
C SER A 22 1.93 -4.17 -10.91
N PRO A 23 1.80 -5.02 -11.94
CA PRO A 23 2.35 -4.67 -13.24
C PRO A 23 1.61 -3.44 -13.79
N VAL A 24 2.32 -2.70 -14.66
CA VAL A 24 1.77 -1.51 -15.33
C VAL A 24 1.16 -1.91 -16.68
N TYR A 25 -0.12 -1.61 -16.85
CA TYR A 25 -0.82 -1.74 -18.12
C TYR A 25 -1.48 -0.40 -18.49
N TYR A 26 -1.07 0.19 -19.64
CA TYR A 26 -1.57 1.50 -20.09
C TYR A 26 -1.45 2.60 -19.03
N ALA A 27 -0.30 2.65 -18.34
CA ALA A 27 -0.01 3.58 -17.23
C ALA A 27 -0.99 3.48 -16.03
N SER A 28 -1.59 2.31 -15.82
CA SER A 28 -2.50 2.01 -14.72
C SER A 28 -2.19 0.64 -14.12
N ALA A 29 -2.74 0.35 -12.96
CA ALA A 29 -2.63 -0.96 -12.34
C ALA A 29 -3.48 -2.01 -13.07
N ASN A 30 -3.21 -3.29 -12.80
CA ASN A 30 -4.01 -4.39 -13.31
C ASN A 30 -5.49 -4.23 -12.92
N ALA A 31 -6.41 -4.28 -13.89
CA ALA A 31 -7.84 -4.04 -13.67
C ALA A 31 -8.47 -5.00 -12.65
N THR A 32 -8.05 -6.27 -12.64
CA THR A 32 -8.53 -7.26 -11.65
C THR A 32 -8.09 -6.87 -10.23
N LEU A 33 -6.87 -6.36 -10.08
CA LEU A 33 -6.40 -5.85 -8.80
C LEU A 33 -7.23 -4.64 -8.35
N ILE A 34 -7.48 -3.68 -9.23
CA ILE A 34 -8.31 -2.50 -8.94
C ILE A 34 -9.71 -2.93 -8.48
N ALA A 35 -10.36 -3.83 -9.21
CA ALA A 35 -11.68 -4.35 -8.82
C ALA A 35 -11.65 -5.02 -7.42
N CYS A 36 -10.57 -5.74 -7.10
CA CYS A 36 -10.39 -6.33 -5.78
C CYS A 36 -10.20 -5.24 -4.69
N LEU A 37 -9.39 -4.22 -4.96
CA LEU A 37 -9.15 -3.12 -4.03
C LEU A 37 -10.39 -2.29 -3.77
N ASP A 38 -11.16 -1.97 -4.81
CA ASP A 38 -12.43 -1.26 -4.69
C ASP A 38 -13.37 -2.01 -3.75
N ARG A 39 -13.50 -3.32 -3.92
CA ARG A 39 -14.32 -4.15 -3.03
C ARG A 39 -13.74 -4.20 -1.62
N LEU A 40 -12.43 -4.43 -1.47
CA LEU A 40 -11.77 -4.51 -0.18
C LEU A 40 -11.91 -3.21 0.62
N PHE A 41 -11.63 -2.08 0.00
CA PHE A 41 -11.62 -0.79 0.69
C PHE A 41 -13.02 -0.23 0.92
N HIS A 42 -13.97 -0.50 0.01
CA HIS A 42 -15.35 -0.04 0.16
C HIS A 42 -16.18 -0.91 1.11
N SER A 43 -16.08 -2.24 1.03
CA SER A 43 -16.98 -3.16 1.72
C SER A 43 -16.53 -3.55 3.13
N THR A 44 -15.30 -3.20 3.54
CA THR A 44 -14.80 -3.55 4.87
C THR A 44 -15.03 -2.44 5.87
N SER A 45 -15.69 -2.77 6.98
CA SER A 45 -16.03 -1.84 8.07
C SER A 45 -14.92 -1.64 9.10
N PHE A 46 -13.85 -2.44 9.08
CA PHE A 46 -12.78 -2.30 10.06
C PHE A 46 -11.95 -1.03 9.82
N ASP A 47 -11.50 -0.44 10.91
CA ASP A 47 -10.65 0.74 10.87
C ASP A 47 -9.27 0.44 10.29
N LYS A 48 -8.93 1.16 9.22
CA LYS A 48 -7.64 1.08 8.52
C LYS A 48 -6.66 2.17 8.95
N THR A 49 -7.14 3.16 9.70
CA THR A 49 -6.33 4.31 10.13
C THR A 49 -5.05 3.88 10.83
N MET A 50 -3.95 4.53 10.51
CA MET A 50 -2.61 4.27 11.05
C MET A 50 -2.04 2.87 10.76
N LYS A 51 -2.68 2.07 9.89
CA LYS A 51 -2.00 0.92 9.27
C LYS A 51 -1.12 1.44 8.14
N VAL A 52 0.10 0.93 8.01
CA VAL A 52 1.06 1.43 7.02
C VAL A 52 0.77 0.83 5.64
N GLY A 53 0.58 1.69 4.64
CA GLY A 53 0.43 1.30 3.25
C GLY A 53 1.72 1.44 2.45
N ALA A 54 1.90 0.62 1.42
CA ALA A 54 2.92 0.82 0.41
C ALA A 54 2.44 0.30 -0.93
N SER A 55 2.68 1.05 -2.00
CA SER A 55 2.44 0.60 -3.37
C SER A 55 3.76 0.34 -4.10
N VAL A 56 3.74 -0.63 -5.01
CA VAL A 56 4.87 -0.99 -5.86
C VAL A 56 4.37 -1.18 -7.28
N ALA A 57 5.03 -0.56 -8.24
CA ALA A 57 4.73 -0.72 -9.65
C ALA A 57 5.86 -1.44 -10.38
N CYS A 58 5.52 -2.40 -11.23
CA CYS A 58 6.48 -3.10 -12.07
C CYS A 58 6.17 -2.83 -13.54
N ALA A 59 7.13 -2.31 -14.29
CA ALA A 59 6.97 -2.05 -15.71
C ALA A 59 8.23 -2.37 -16.50
N ARG A 60 8.03 -2.59 -17.81
CA ARG A 60 9.16 -2.63 -18.72
C ARG A 60 9.89 -1.28 -18.80
N ARG A 61 9.13 -0.16 -18.79
CA ARG A 61 9.68 1.18 -19.04
C ARG A 61 8.90 2.29 -18.35
N GLY A 62 7.79 2.75 -18.93
CA GLY A 62 7.02 3.91 -18.48
C GLY A 62 5.74 3.52 -17.75
N GLY A 63 5.11 4.52 -17.08
CA GLY A 63 3.83 4.38 -16.42
C GLY A 63 3.88 4.00 -14.94
N CYS A 64 5.06 3.74 -14.38
CA CYS A 64 5.19 3.38 -12.97
C CYS A 64 4.67 4.47 -12.03
N SER A 65 4.99 5.74 -12.26
CA SER A 65 4.55 6.84 -11.39
C SER A 65 3.04 7.00 -11.38
N ALA A 66 2.38 6.92 -12.54
CA ALA A 66 0.92 6.99 -12.62
C ALA A 66 0.25 5.83 -11.86
N THR A 67 0.75 4.60 -12.04
CA THR A 67 0.26 3.42 -11.31
C THR A 67 0.54 3.52 -9.80
N PHE A 68 1.70 4.01 -9.42
CA PHE A 68 2.06 4.25 -8.02
C PHE A 68 1.11 5.25 -7.36
N ASP A 69 0.81 6.37 -8.02
CA ASP A 69 -0.12 7.39 -7.52
C ASP A 69 -1.55 6.87 -7.42
N GLU A 70 -2.00 6.08 -8.42
CA GLU A 70 -3.30 5.44 -8.40
C GLU A 70 -3.48 4.54 -7.18
N LEU A 71 -2.53 3.67 -6.91
CA LEU A 71 -2.57 2.74 -5.79
C LEU A 71 -2.48 3.44 -4.43
N ASN A 72 -1.70 4.51 -4.31
CA ASN A 72 -1.57 5.26 -3.06
C ASN A 72 -2.86 5.95 -2.63
N LYS A 73 -3.80 6.23 -3.54
CA LYS A 73 -5.10 6.84 -3.22
C LYS A 73 -5.93 5.97 -2.27
N TYR A 74 -5.85 4.65 -2.38
CA TYR A 74 -6.52 3.73 -1.46
C TYR A 74 -6.05 3.90 -0.01
N PHE A 75 -4.75 4.09 0.17
CA PHE A 75 -4.17 4.29 1.50
C PHE A 75 -4.53 5.67 2.06
N THR A 76 -4.34 6.71 1.26
CA THR A 76 -4.52 8.09 1.73
C THR A 76 -5.97 8.39 2.10
N ILE A 77 -6.96 7.94 1.32
CA ILE A 77 -8.38 8.11 1.66
C ILE A 77 -8.78 7.35 2.93
N SER A 78 -8.02 6.31 3.28
CA SER A 78 -8.28 5.46 4.45
C SER A 78 -7.52 5.89 5.71
N GLY A 79 -6.81 7.03 5.68
CA GLY A 79 -6.00 7.50 6.80
C GLY A 79 -4.80 6.60 7.11
N MET A 80 -4.30 5.88 6.12
CA MET A 80 -3.13 5.02 6.23
C MET A 80 -1.87 5.80 5.85
N PRO A 81 -0.85 5.90 6.72
CA PRO A 81 0.45 6.43 6.34
C PRO A 81 1.07 5.62 5.21
N VAL A 82 1.58 6.31 4.19
CA VAL A 82 2.25 5.66 3.05
C VAL A 82 3.74 5.59 3.28
N ALA A 83 4.30 4.39 3.26
CA ALA A 83 5.73 4.20 3.38
C ALA A 83 6.43 4.58 2.07
N SER A 84 7.46 5.42 2.19
CA SER A 84 8.37 5.77 1.11
C SER A 84 9.66 4.98 1.19
N SER A 85 10.37 4.92 0.07
CA SER A 85 11.74 4.43 -0.02
C SER A 85 12.70 5.60 -0.28
N GLN A 86 13.75 5.35 -1.04
CA GLN A 86 14.69 6.39 -1.50
C GLN A 86 14.29 7.00 -2.85
N TYR A 87 13.33 6.38 -3.54
CA TYR A 87 12.78 6.80 -4.83
C TYR A 87 11.32 6.35 -4.93
N TRP A 88 10.63 6.58 -6.04
CA TRP A 88 9.32 5.98 -6.27
C TRP A 88 9.44 4.45 -6.29
N ASN A 89 8.48 3.77 -5.67
CA ASN A 89 8.55 2.32 -5.50
C ASN A 89 8.27 1.59 -6.81
N SER A 90 9.25 1.58 -7.68
CA SER A 90 9.17 0.90 -8.97
C SER A 90 10.30 -0.09 -9.16
N ILE A 91 10.03 -1.10 -9.97
CA ILE A 91 11.00 -2.09 -10.42
C ILE A 91 10.78 -2.33 -11.91
N HIS A 92 11.84 -2.58 -12.66
CA HIS A 92 11.78 -2.69 -14.11
C HIS A 92 12.18 -4.09 -14.58
N GLY A 93 11.43 -4.59 -15.57
CA GLY A 93 11.68 -5.86 -16.23
C GLY A 93 10.61 -6.13 -17.29
N ARG A 94 10.98 -6.82 -18.35
CA ARG A 94 10.10 -7.18 -19.46
C ARG A 94 9.82 -8.68 -19.50
N THR A 95 10.87 -9.48 -19.32
CA THR A 95 10.80 -10.93 -19.39
C THR A 95 11.02 -11.54 -17.99
N PRO A 96 10.63 -12.79 -17.76
CA PRO A 96 10.88 -13.47 -16.50
C PRO A 96 12.35 -13.37 -16.08
N GLY A 97 12.60 -13.01 -14.82
CA GLY A 97 13.94 -12.87 -14.24
C GLY A 97 14.62 -11.50 -14.43
N GLU A 98 14.13 -10.64 -15.33
CA GLU A 98 14.75 -9.30 -15.52
C GLU A 98 14.55 -8.37 -14.33
N ALA A 99 13.39 -8.42 -13.65
CA ALA A 99 13.16 -7.63 -12.46
C ALA A 99 14.12 -7.95 -11.31
N GLU A 100 14.65 -9.19 -11.27
CA GLU A 100 15.67 -9.62 -10.31
C GLU A 100 17.07 -9.05 -10.65
N GLN A 101 17.24 -8.51 -11.84
CA GLN A 101 18.47 -7.88 -12.32
C GLN A 101 18.42 -6.35 -12.21
N ASP A 102 17.25 -5.78 -11.88
CA ASP A 102 17.10 -4.34 -11.62
C ASP A 102 17.69 -4.00 -10.25
N GLY A 103 18.97 -3.71 -10.22
CA GLY A 103 19.73 -3.41 -8.99
C GLY A 103 19.17 -2.20 -8.22
N GLU A 104 18.72 -1.15 -8.94
CA GLU A 104 18.12 0.05 -8.35
C GLU A 104 16.73 -0.26 -7.79
N GLY A 105 15.89 -0.94 -8.56
CA GLY A 105 14.56 -1.38 -8.11
C GLY A 105 14.65 -2.28 -6.87
N LEU A 106 15.56 -3.24 -6.85
CA LEU A 106 15.79 -4.11 -5.70
C LEU A 106 16.31 -3.33 -4.47
N GLN A 107 17.18 -2.34 -4.66
CA GLN A 107 17.62 -1.46 -3.58
C GLN A 107 16.44 -0.65 -3.03
N THR A 108 15.61 -0.11 -3.90
CA THR A 108 14.39 0.62 -3.55
C THR A 108 13.44 -0.26 -2.73
N MET A 109 13.23 -1.52 -3.12
CA MET A 109 12.40 -2.46 -2.36
C MET A 109 12.97 -2.79 -0.98
N ARG A 110 14.29 -2.97 -0.87
CA ARG A 110 14.93 -3.20 0.45
C ARG A 110 14.79 -2.00 1.37
N THR A 111 14.94 -0.80 0.83
CA THR A 111 14.76 0.45 1.59
C THR A 111 13.30 0.63 2.00
N LEU A 112 12.35 0.37 1.10
CA LEU A 112 10.92 0.37 1.41
C LEU A 112 10.59 -0.56 2.58
N ALA A 113 11.08 -1.79 2.55
CA ALA A 113 10.84 -2.77 3.60
C ALA A 113 11.36 -2.30 4.98
N ARG A 114 12.55 -1.69 5.00
CA ARG A 114 13.13 -1.12 6.24
C ARG A 114 12.31 0.06 6.77
N ASN A 115 11.96 0.99 5.88
CA ASN A 115 11.16 2.17 6.24
C ASN A 115 9.76 1.78 6.72
N MET A 116 9.10 0.86 6.03
CA MET A 116 7.79 0.35 6.42
C MET A 116 7.85 -0.34 7.79
N THR A 117 8.89 -1.14 8.04
CA THR A 117 9.10 -1.79 9.34
C THR A 117 9.31 -0.76 10.45
N PHE A 118 10.11 0.28 10.20
CA PHE A 118 10.34 1.36 11.15
C PHE A 118 9.03 2.09 11.47
N LEU A 119 8.25 2.48 10.46
CA LEU A 119 6.96 3.14 10.64
C LEU A 119 5.98 2.30 11.46
N MET A 120 5.84 1.02 11.14
CA MET A 120 4.95 0.12 11.89
C MET A 120 5.34 0.01 13.36
N ARG A 121 6.64 -0.10 13.66
CA ARG A 121 7.15 -0.14 15.04
C ARG A 121 6.93 1.19 15.77
N SER A 122 7.19 2.31 15.11
CA SER A 122 7.01 3.65 15.67
C SER A 122 5.53 3.92 15.99
N ILE A 123 4.62 3.53 15.09
CA ILE A 123 3.17 3.67 15.31
C ILE A 123 2.72 2.78 16.49
N ALA A 124 3.22 1.55 16.56
CA ALA A 124 2.90 0.65 17.67
C ALA A 124 3.35 1.22 19.01
N LEU A 125 4.58 1.74 19.09
CA LEU A 125 5.13 2.38 20.29
C LEU A 125 4.37 3.67 20.64
N GLY A 126 4.09 4.52 19.64
CA GLY A 126 3.31 5.75 19.83
C GLY A 126 1.90 5.46 20.32
N LYS A 127 1.25 4.43 19.80
CA LYS A 127 -0.07 3.97 20.25
C LYS A 127 -0.05 3.51 21.71
N GLU A 128 0.99 2.80 22.10
CA GLU A 128 1.15 2.32 23.49
C GLU A 128 1.35 3.46 24.47
N GLN A 129 2.14 4.48 24.10
CA GLN A 129 2.50 5.58 24.99
C GLN A 129 1.49 6.73 25.01
N PHE A 130 0.89 7.05 23.88
CA PHE A 130 0.09 8.28 23.68
C PHE A 130 -1.35 8.00 23.21
N GLY A 131 -1.65 6.76 22.83
CA GLY A 131 -2.86 6.46 22.07
C GLY A 131 -2.72 6.82 20.59
N LEU A 132 -3.72 6.53 19.80
CA LEU A 132 -3.82 7.03 18.42
C LEU A 132 -4.44 8.43 18.41
N PRO A 133 -4.19 9.24 17.37
CA PRO A 133 -4.86 10.54 17.21
C PRO A 133 -6.38 10.39 17.32
N GLU A 134 -7.00 11.33 18.00
CA GLU A 134 -8.46 11.40 18.11
C GLU A 134 -9.08 11.58 16.72
N LYS A 135 -10.20 10.94 16.50
CA LYS A 135 -10.99 11.09 15.28
C LYS A 135 -12.16 12.01 15.52
N GLU A 136 -12.25 13.03 14.70
CA GLU A 136 -13.44 13.85 14.64
C GLU A 136 -14.55 13.16 13.85
N ASP A 137 -15.79 13.49 14.15
CA ASP A 137 -16.94 13.09 13.34
C ASP A 137 -16.84 13.70 11.95
N ARG A 138 -17.07 12.87 10.93
CA ARG A 138 -16.93 13.30 9.55
C ARG A 138 -18.01 14.31 9.17
N ILE A 139 -17.59 15.52 8.82
CA ILE A 139 -18.45 16.51 8.19
C ILE A 139 -18.37 16.33 6.67
N ALA A 140 -19.49 16.06 6.03
CA ALA A 140 -19.56 15.94 4.58
C ALA A 140 -19.98 17.25 3.95
N THR A 141 -19.15 17.78 3.04
CA THR A 141 -19.51 18.95 2.24
C THR A 141 -20.39 18.53 1.07
N HIS A 142 -21.58 19.09 0.99
CA HIS A 142 -22.53 18.82 -0.08
C HIS A 142 -23.15 20.12 -0.60
N PHE A 143 -22.70 20.59 -1.76
CA PHE A 143 -23.19 21.81 -2.39
C PHE A 143 -24.22 21.60 -3.50
N ILE A 144 -24.61 20.35 -3.77
CA ILE A 144 -25.66 20.04 -4.75
C ILE A 144 -27.02 20.23 -4.07
N ARG A 145 -27.80 21.19 -4.58
CA ARG A 145 -29.15 21.52 -4.12
C ARG A 145 -30.17 21.03 -5.15
#